data_515a58f7c65a012c504cfb9679c1a917
#
_entry.id   515a58f7c65a012c504cfb9679c1a917
#
_cell.length_a   1.000
_cell.length_b   1.000
_cell.length_c   1.000
_cell.angle_alpha   90.00
_cell.angle_beta   90.00
_cell.angle_gamma   90.00
#
_symmetry.space_group_name_H-M   'P 1'
#
loop_
_entity.id
_entity.type
_entity.pdbx_description
1 polymer ?
#
loop_
_entity_poly.entity_id
_entity_poly.type
_entity_poly.pdbx_seq_one_letter_code
_entity_poly.pdbx_strand_id
1 'polypeptide(L)'
;MQKIRCAAAALIMTVLLCLTLPALGEAVKLPVDLSGGMPYSLDNCVAENVYEDESLRIEIWEDMVDKTRVHLARVTIADPSQLRTAPAYDFSRDQTAPTTTIAQRVNAVLAINGDYYSYQATRGGYMIRQGQMYINKPIKGRDVLVIAGNGDFYIEREINDETLAKYDALGGIVNSFNFGPGIIIDGELCDRFKSVYNMAEDKAARACICQVERGKLEYLCVVSEGTDDSKGGGLTLKEFTDYVATLGVQNAYNLDGGNSSALIYLGEKINAKANPRHRPLSDIIYFASAVEAE
;
A
#
# COMPACT_ATOMS: atom_id res chain seq x y z
N MET A 1 56.35 -31.27 -31.00
CA MET A 1 56.13 -30.85 -29.63
C MET A 1 54.86 -29.98 -29.55
N GLN A 2 53.79 -30.66 -29.19
CA GLN A 2 52.42 -30.11 -29.19
C GLN A 2 52.10 -29.63 -27.77
N LYS A 3 51.87 -28.33 -27.57
CA LYS A 3 51.51 -27.75 -26.27
C LYS A 3 50.02 -27.91 -26.04
N ILE A 4 49.67 -28.75 -25.08
CA ILE A 4 48.28 -28.88 -24.57
C ILE A 4 47.99 -27.69 -23.67
N ARG A 5 47.00 -26.88 -24.05
CA ARG A 5 46.42 -25.81 -23.20
C ARG A 5 45.24 -26.39 -22.43
N CYS A 6 45.42 -26.60 -21.14
CA CYS A 6 44.32 -26.87 -20.22
C CYS A 6 43.53 -25.56 -19.98
N ALA A 7 42.27 -25.52 -20.42
CA ALA A 7 41.32 -24.49 -20.03
C ALA A 7 40.64 -24.93 -18.73
N ALA A 8 40.92 -24.21 -17.67
CA ALA A 8 40.19 -24.40 -16.40
C ALA A 8 38.84 -23.67 -16.51
N ALA A 9 37.77 -24.43 -16.57
CA ALA A 9 36.42 -23.91 -16.44
C ALA A 9 36.13 -23.64 -14.96
N ALA A 10 36.05 -22.38 -14.59
CA ALA A 10 35.58 -21.95 -13.27
C ALA A 10 34.05 -22.11 -13.21
N LEU A 11 33.58 -23.12 -12.47
CA LEU A 11 32.18 -23.33 -12.17
C LEU A 11 31.77 -22.33 -11.07
N ILE A 12 31.13 -21.23 -11.46
CA ILE A 12 30.52 -20.30 -10.51
C ILE A 12 29.22 -20.92 -10.03
N MET A 13 29.28 -21.52 -8.84
CA MET A 13 28.11 -22.03 -8.14
C MET A 13 27.42 -20.85 -7.45
N THR A 14 26.40 -20.32 -8.10
CA THR A 14 25.51 -19.30 -7.50
C THR A 14 24.70 -20.01 -6.42
N VAL A 15 25.10 -19.85 -5.17
CA VAL A 15 24.29 -20.26 -4.02
C VAL A 15 23.13 -19.30 -3.92
N LEU A 16 21.96 -19.72 -4.42
CA LEU A 16 20.69 -19.03 -4.19
C LEU A 16 20.36 -19.24 -2.70
N LEU A 17 20.74 -18.28 -1.86
CA LEU A 17 20.37 -18.26 -0.46
C LEU A 17 18.86 -17.96 -0.41
N CYS A 18 18.03 -19.00 -0.45
CA CYS A 18 16.62 -18.90 -0.06
C CYS A 18 16.61 -18.56 1.43
N LEU A 19 16.60 -17.26 1.76
CA LEU A 19 16.23 -16.80 3.08
C LEU A 19 14.75 -17.15 3.25
N THR A 20 14.46 -18.28 3.85
CA THR A 20 13.13 -18.58 4.39
C THR A 20 12.91 -17.56 5.50
N LEU A 21 12.05 -16.58 5.23
CA LEU A 21 11.56 -15.70 6.29
C LEU A 21 11.00 -16.59 7.41
N PRO A 22 11.28 -16.29 8.67
CA PRO A 22 10.66 -17.03 9.77
C PRO A 22 9.14 -16.91 9.62
N ALA A 23 8.43 -18.01 9.83
CA ALA A 23 6.98 -17.97 9.88
C ALA A 23 6.56 -17.08 11.07
N LEU A 24 5.69 -16.12 10.82
CA LEU A 24 5.09 -15.32 11.89
C LEU A 24 4.34 -16.24 12.88
N GLY A 25 4.31 -15.86 14.15
CA GLY A 25 3.64 -16.59 15.22
C GLY A 25 2.12 -16.53 15.14
N GLU A 26 1.44 -16.95 16.20
CA GLU A 26 -0.01 -16.84 16.32
C GLU A 26 -0.41 -15.39 16.60
N ALA A 27 -1.15 -14.77 15.67
CA ALA A 27 -1.71 -13.44 15.82
C ALA A 27 -3.12 -13.51 16.42
N VAL A 28 -3.46 -12.57 17.28
CA VAL A 28 -4.85 -12.36 17.70
C VAL A 28 -5.62 -11.77 16.54
N LYS A 29 -6.75 -12.39 16.19
CA LYS A 29 -7.62 -11.82 15.17
C LYS A 29 -8.24 -10.51 15.66
N LEU A 30 -7.89 -9.39 15.01
CA LEU A 30 -8.45 -8.09 15.33
C LEU A 30 -9.92 -8.00 14.85
N PRO A 31 -10.81 -7.33 15.59
CA PRO A 31 -12.20 -7.17 15.16
C PRO A 31 -12.27 -6.31 13.88
N VAL A 32 -13.20 -6.63 12.98
CA VAL A 32 -13.46 -5.83 11.78
C VAL A 32 -14.34 -4.65 12.15
N ASP A 33 -13.75 -3.63 12.74
CA ASP A 33 -14.40 -2.39 13.20
C ASP A 33 -13.42 -1.20 13.13
N LEU A 34 -13.75 -0.08 13.76
CA LEU A 34 -12.91 1.11 13.80
C LEU A 34 -12.00 1.18 15.05
N SER A 35 -11.93 0.12 15.86
CA SER A 35 -10.93 0.01 16.91
C SER A 35 -9.53 -0.03 16.27
N GLY A 36 -8.52 0.46 16.96
CA GLY A 36 -7.13 0.43 16.48
C GLY A 36 -6.55 -0.99 16.48
N GLY A 37 -5.27 -1.08 16.10
CA GLY A 37 -4.45 -2.25 16.37
C GLY A 37 -4.02 -2.32 17.82
N MET A 38 -3.36 -3.41 18.20
CA MET A 38 -2.70 -3.52 19.49
C MET A 38 -1.57 -2.48 19.59
N PRO A 39 -1.26 -1.97 20.78
CA PRO A 39 -0.10 -1.12 20.98
C PRO A 39 1.17 -1.84 20.52
N TYR A 40 1.98 -1.18 19.72
CA TYR A 40 3.27 -1.72 19.30
C TYR A 40 4.38 -1.31 20.26
N SER A 41 5.43 -2.14 20.40
CA SER A 41 6.64 -1.81 21.16
C SER A 41 7.76 -1.36 20.23
N LEU A 42 8.50 -0.33 20.63
CA LEU A 42 9.72 0.08 19.93
C LEU A 42 10.87 -0.93 20.11
N ASP A 43 10.79 -1.81 21.12
CA ASP A 43 11.75 -2.90 21.29
C ASP A 43 11.72 -3.90 20.14
N ASN A 44 10.62 -3.93 19.38
CA ASN A 44 10.46 -4.73 18.18
C ASN A 44 11.13 -4.11 16.92
N CYS A 45 11.81 -2.96 17.07
CA CYS A 45 12.64 -2.40 16.01
C CYS A 45 13.97 -3.13 15.97
N VAL A 46 14.04 -4.22 15.22
CA VAL A 46 15.25 -5.07 15.11
C VAL A 46 16.37 -4.41 14.31
N ALA A 47 16.04 -3.39 13.52
CA ALA A 47 16.96 -2.46 12.86
C ALA A 47 16.24 -1.09 12.66
N GLU A 48 16.97 -0.05 12.27
CA GLU A 48 16.42 1.30 12.04
C GLU A 48 15.24 1.29 11.06
N ASN A 49 15.27 0.41 10.09
CA ASN A 49 14.28 0.29 9.01
C ASN A 49 13.51 -1.04 9.04
N VAL A 50 13.57 -1.79 10.13
CA VAL A 50 12.89 -3.09 10.28
C VAL A 50 12.18 -3.15 11.61
N TYR A 51 10.87 -3.34 11.55
CA TYR A 51 10.03 -3.72 12.69
C TYR A 51 9.62 -5.18 12.53
N GLU A 52 9.70 -5.95 13.61
CA GLU A 52 9.30 -7.35 13.62
C GLU A 52 8.76 -7.75 14.99
N ASP A 53 7.50 -8.19 15.02
CA ASP A 53 6.90 -8.89 16.14
C ASP A 53 6.33 -10.25 15.67
N GLU A 54 5.69 -11.00 16.55
CA GLU A 54 5.17 -12.32 16.21
C GLU A 54 4.10 -12.30 15.12
N SER A 55 3.44 -11.16 14.90
CA SER A 55 2.30 -11.01 13.98
C SER A 55 2.60 -10.16 12.74
N LEU A 56 3.67 -9.37 12.75
CA LEU A 56 3.91 -8.33 11.76
C LEU A 56 5.41 -8.15 11.50
N ARG A 57 5.81 -8.15 10.24
CA ARG A 57 7.15 -7.74 9.82
C ARG A 57 7.04 -6.63 8.79
N ILE A 58 7.82 -5.56 8.99
CA ILE A 58 7.92 -4.42 8.08
C ILE A 58 9.38 -4.15 7.79
N GLU A 59 9.73 -4.02 6.51
CA GLU A 59 11.04 -3.60 6.03
C GLU A 59 10.89 -2.37 5.16
N ILE A 60 11.68 -1.33 5.43
CA ILE A 60 11.64 -0.06 4.70
C ILE A 60 12.96 0.17 3.99
N TRP A 61 12.89 0.61 2.73
CA TRP A 61 14.06 1.04 1.98
C TRP A 61 13.70 2.18 1.02
N GLU A 62 14.71 2.78 0.44
CA GLU A 62 14.60 3.83 -0.57
C GLU A 62 15.21 3.39 -1.89
N ASP A 63 14.64 3.87 -2.97
CA ASP A 63 15.16 3.68 -4.32
C ASP A 63 15.16 5.02 -5.08
N MET A 64 15.85 5.08 -6.22
CA MET A 64 15.92 6.26 -7.06
C MET A 64 15.42 5.97 -8.46
N VAL A 65 14.38 6.69 -8.88
CA VAL A 65 13.76 6.58 -10.20
C VAL A 65 13.81 7.97 -10.86
N ASP A 66 14.50 8.12 -11.97
CA ASP A 66 14.64 9.39 -12.69
C ASP A 66 14.91 10.60 -11.75
N LYS A 67 15.90 10.47 -10.86
CA LYS A 67 16.27 11.47 -9.83
C LYS A 67 15.20 11.75 -8.77
N THR A 68 14.13 10.98 -8.77
CA THR A 68 13.08 11.03 -7.75
C THR A 68 13.27 9.90 -6.75
N ARG A 69 13.30 10.23 -5.46
CA ARG A 69 13.35 9.23 -4.40
C ARG A 69 11.99 8.54 -4.28
N VAL A 70 12.04 7.23 -4.13
CA VAL A 70 10.88 6.38 -3.88
C VAL A 70 11.11 5.66 -2.57
N HIS A 71 10.15 5.78 -1.66
CA HIS A 71 10.13 5.07 -0.38
C HIS A 71 9.27 3.82 -0.54
N LEU A 72 9.78 2.69 -0.08
CA LEU A 72 9.12 1.41 -0.15
C LEU A 72 9.03 0.81 1.25
N ALA A 73 7.90 0.17 1.53
CA ALA A 73 7.71 -0.60 2.75
C ALA A 73 7.08 -1.96 2.40
N ARG A 74 7.83 -3.05 2.60
CA ARG A 74 7.32 -4.42 2.50
C ARG A 74 6.71 -4.80 3.83
N VAL A 75 5.55 -5.40 3.80
CA VAL A 75 4.78 -5.78 4.97
C VAL A 75 4.35 -7.23 4.84
N THR A 76 4.63 -8.03 5.86
CA THR A 76 4.08 -9.38 6.02
C THR A 76 3.25 -9.40 7.30
N ILE A 77 2.02 -9.88 7.23
CA ILE A 77 1.10 -9.99 8.37
C ILE A 77 0.69 -11.45 8.58
N ALA A 78 0.39 -11.81 9.83
CA ALA A 78 -0.04 -13.15 10.18
C ALA A 78 -1.53 -13.39 9.94
N ASP A 79 -2.38 -12.34 10.10
CA ASP A 79 -3.83 -12.42 9.92
C ASP A 79 -4.34 -11.24 9.05
N PRO A 80 -5.28 -11.46 8.13
CA PRO A 80 -5.85 -10.41 7.26
C PRO A 80 -6.41 -9.20 8.03
N SER A 81 -6.88 -9.40 9.26
CA SER A 81 -7.45 -8.33 10.09
C SER A 81 -6.46 -7.23 10.49
N GLN A 82 -5.16 -7.46 10.27
CA GLN A 82 -4.09 -6.49 10.52
C GLN A 82 -3.97 -5.42 9.42
N LEU A 83 -4.52 -5.67 8.21
CA LEU A 83 -4.65 -4.68 7.14
C LEU A 83 -5.96 -3.92 7.28
N ARG A 84 -5.90 -2.69 7.74
CA ARG A 84 -7.03 -1.91 8.23
C ARG A 84 -7.13 -0.54 7.58
N THR A 85 -8.25 0.14 7.83
CA THR A 85 -8.45 1.56 7.49
C THR A 85 -8.91 2.35 8.69
N ALA A 86 -8.51 3.62 8.75
CA ALA A 86 -8.96 4.52 9.81
C ALA A 86 -9.32 5.89 9.24
N PRO A 87 -10.47 6.48 9.65
CA PRO A 87 -10.86 7.82 9.26
C PRO A 87 -10.11 8.89 10.06
N ALA A 88 -10.12 10.13 9.58
CA ALA A 88 -9.68 11.28 10.37
C ALA A 88 -10.48 11.39 11.69
N TYR A 89 -11.80 11.27 11.58
CA TYR A 89 -12.73 11.27 12.72
C TYR A 89 -13.82 10.20 12.54
N ASP A 90 -14.55 10.26 11.42
CA ASP A 90 -15.67 9.38 11.11
C ASP A 90 -15.80 9.28 9.59
N PHE A 91 -15.98 8.08 9.05
CA PHE A 91 -16.16 7.86 7.60
C PHE A 91 -17.45 8.46 7.03
N SER A 92 -18.43 8.77 7.86
CA SER A 92 -19.68 9.44 7.43
C SER A 92 -19.52 10.96 7.30
N ARG A 93 -18.41 11.52 7.75
CA ARG A 93 -18.16 12.97 7.78
C ARG A 93 -16.98 13.35 6.90
N ASP A 94 -17.14 14.44 6.17
CA ASP A 94 -16.06 15.02 5.37
C ASP A 94 -15.12 15.88 6.26
N GLN A 95 -14.33 15.22 7.06
CA GLN A 95 -13.35 15.83 7.95
C GLN A 95 -11.96 15.27 7.65
N THR A 96 -10.95 16.08 7.87
CA THR A 96 -9.56 15.73 7.61
C THR A 96 -8.68 15.95 8.84
N ALA A 97 -7.62 15.17 8.98
CA ALA A 97 -6.61 15.32 10.03
C ALA A 97 -5.20 15.01 9.46
N PRO A 98 -4.13 15.43 10.14
CA PRO A 98 -2.78 14.97 9.81
C PRO A 98 -2.71 13.44 9.83
N THR A 99 -2.11 12.84 8.81
CA THR A 99 -2.00 11.38 8.70
C THR A 99 -1.26 10.74 9.87
N THR A 100 -0.26 11.42 10.42
CA THR A 100 0.45 10.98 11.63
C THR A 100 -0.47 10.93 12.85
N THR A 101 -1.38 11.90 13.02
CA THR A 101 -2.37 11.90 14.10
C THR A 101 -3.35 10.73 13.95
N ILE A 102 -3.79 10.43 12.72
CA ILE A 102 -4.67 9.28 12.47
C ILE A 102 -3.93 7.99 12.81
N ALA A 103 -2.69 7.82 12.31
CA ALA A 103 -1.87 6.64 12.51
C ALA A 103 -1.58 6.36 14.01
N GLN A 104 -1.19 7.40 14.75
CA GLN A 104 -0.94 7.29 16.19
C GLN A 104 -2.18 6.86 16.97
N ARG A 105 -3.35 7.43 16.64
CA ARG A 105 -4.61 7.10 17.33
C ARG A 105 -5.00 5.62 17.22
N VAL A 106 -4.62 4.96 16.11
CA VAL A 106 -4.99 3.57 15.84
C VAL A 106 -3.85 2.59 16.01
N ASN A 107 -2.75 3.00 16.64
CA ASN A 107 -1.56 2.18 16.84
C ASN A 107 -1.01 1.60 15.53
N ALA A 108 -1.04 2.37 14.44
CA ALA A 108 -0.49 1.93 13.16
C ALA A 108 1.04 1.82 13.25
N VAL A 109 1.59 0.64 12.95
CA VAL A 109 3.04 0.47 12.80
C VAL A 109 3.50 1.05 11.47
N LEU A 110 2.74 0.79 10.39
CA LEU A 110 2.91 1.41 9.09
C LEU A 110 1.56 1.92 8.58
N ALA A 111 1.55 3.09 7.95
CA ALA A 111 0.39 3.58 7.25
C ALA A 111 0.75 4.28 5.94
N ILE A 112 -0.18 4.23 4.99
CA ILE A 112 -0.14 4.97 3.73
C ILE A 112 -1.45 5.76 3.61
N ASN A 113 -1.45 6.87 2.86
CA ASN A 113 -2.70 7.60 2.60
C ASN A 113 -3.77 6.69 2.00
N GLY A 114 -5.02 7.01 2.28
CA GLY A 114 -6.17 6.30 1.73
C GLY A 114 -6.55 6.79 0.33
N ASP A 115 -7.85 6.93 0.11
CA ASP A 115 -8.47 7.25 -1.18
C ASP A 115 -8.25 8.73 -1.56
N TYR A 116 -9.28 9.55 -1.53
CA TYR A 116 -9.19 10.99 -1.78
C TYR A 116 -8.85 11.75 -0.49
N TYR A 117 -8.25 12.93 -0.64
CA TYR A 117 -7.96 13.79 0.52
C TYR A 117 -9.22 14.20 1.29
N SER A 118 -10.39 14.18 0.65
CA SER A 118 -11.69 14.53 1.21
C SER A 118 -12.79 13.74 0.49
N TYR A 119 -13.77 13.24 1.21
CA TYR A 119 -14.90 12.48 0.63
C TYR A 119 -15.80 13.32 -0.25
N GLN A 120 -15.87 14.66 -0.06
CA GLN A 120 -16.59 15.56 -0.95
C GLN A 120 -15.98 15.56 -2.36
N ALA A 121 -14.68 15.31 -2.48
CA ALA A 121 -14.01 15.24 -3.77
C ALA A 121 -14.48 14.06 -4.63
N THR A 122 -14.99 12.99 -4.02
CA THR A 122 -15.40 11.77 -4.75
C THR A 122 -16.72 11.94 -5.48
N ARG A 123 -17.68 12.68 -4.94
CA ARG A 123 -19.07 12.82 -5.41
C ARG A 123 -19.75 11.52 -5.85
N GLY A 124 -19.15 10.39 -5.56
CA GLY A 124 -19.57 9.04 -5.92
C GLY A 124 -18.47 8.05 -5.56
N GLY A 125 -18.70 6.77 -5.89
CA GLY A 125 -17.76 5.69 -5.63
C GLY A 125 -18.44 4.49 -4.99
N TYR A 126 -17.65 3.48 -4.71
CA TYR A 126 -18.04 2.29 -3.97
C TYR A 126 -17.15 2.18 -2.75
N MET A 127 -17.61 2.73 -1.62
CA MET A 127 -16.78 2.88 -0.42
C MET A 127 -17.23 1.96 0.70
N ILE A 128 -16.43 0.93 0.95
CA ILE A 128 -16.52 0.07 2.13
C ILE A 128 -15.27 0.33 2.98
N ARG A 129 -15.43 0.43 4.28
CA ARG A 129 -14.35 0.54 5.27
C ARG A 129 -14.67 -0.34 6.46
N GLN A 130 -13.74 -1.22 6.81
CA GLN A 130 -13.91 -2.19 7.90
C GLN A 130 -15.26 -2.91 7.84
N GLY A 131 -15.62 -3.44 6.65
CA GLY A 131 -16.84 -4.20 6.41
C GLY A 131 -18.14 -3.39 6.33
N GLN A 132 -18.08 -2.07 6.58
CA GLN A 132 -19.27 -1.21 6.53
C GLN A 132 -19.31 -0.41 5.23
N MET A 133 -20.48 -0.42 4.56
CA MET A 133 -20.76 0.39 3.36
C MET A 133 -21.05 1.85 3.75
N TYR A 134 -20.31 2.79 3.18
CA TYR A 134 -20.51 4.24 3.35
C TYR A 134 -21.04 4.90 2.08
N ILE A 135 -20.55 4.50 0.90
CA ILE A 135 -20.99 5.05 -0.40
C ILE A 135 -21.24 3.88 -1.35
N ASN A 136 -22.45 3.84 -1.92
CA ASN A 136 -22.82 2.90 -2.97
C ASN A 136 -23.32 3.68 -4.21
N LYS A 137 -22.39 4.31 -4.92
CA LYS A 137 -22.62 5.06 -6.17
C LYS A 137 -21.46 4.81 -7.13
N PRO A 138 -21.30 3.59 -7.66
CA PRO A 138 -20.17 3.24 -8.54
C PRO A 138 -20.05 4.24 -9.70
N ILE A 139 -18.82 4.64 -10.00
CA ILE A 139 -18.51 5.55 -11.10
C ILE A 139 -18.09 4.71 -12.29
N LYS A 140 -18.86 4.79 -13.38
CA LYS A 140 -18.57 4.04 -14.60
C LYS A 140 -17.16 4.34 -15.13
N GLY A 141 -16.41 3.29 -15.44
CA GLY A 141 -15.07 3.39 -16.01
C GLY A 141 -13.95 3.68 -15.00
N ARG A 142 -14.27 3.74 -13.71
CA ARG A 142 -13.26 3.80 -12.64
C ARG A 142 -12.98 2.43 -12.07
N ASP A 143 -11.70 2.12 -11.93
CA ASP A 143 -11.27 0.91 -11.24
C ASP A 143 -11.49 1.07 -9.73
N VAL A 144 -11.92 -0.02 -9.10
CA VAL A 144 -12.11 -0.10 -7.64
C VAL A 144 -11.18 -1.17 -7.10
N LEU A 145 -10.32 -0.82 -6.17
CA LEU A 145 -9.61 -1.81 -5.37
C LEU A 145 -10.58 -2.39 -4.33
N VAL A 146 -10.72 -3.68 -4.31
CA VAL A 146 -11.42 -4.45 -3.29
C VAL A 146 -10.40 -5.25 -2.48
N ILE A 147 -10.42 -5.08 -1.17
CA ILE A 147 -9.69 -5.91 -0.20
C ILE A 147 -10.71 -6.84 0.43
N ALA A 148 -10.59 -8.14 0.12
CA ALA A 148 -11.49 -9.17 0.63
C ALA A 148 -11.15 -9.55 2.08
N GLY A 149 -12.04 -10.28 2.74
CA GLY A 149 -11.87 -10.71 4.13
C GLY A 149 -10.70 -11.65 4.37
N ASN A 150 -10.22 -12.33 3.33
CA ASN A 150 -9.00 -13.13 3.36
C ASN A 150 -7.70 -12.32 3.13
N GLY A 151 -7.80 -10.99 2.97
CA GLY A 151 -6.68 -10.09 2.73
C GLY A 151 -6.29 -9.92 1.26
N ASP A 152 -6.90 -10.65 0.34
CA ASP A 152 -6.55 -10.57 -1.07
C ASP A 152 -7.07 -9.31 -1.76
N PHE A 153 -6.26 -8.80 -2.71
CA PHE A 153 -6.58 -7.64 -3.54
C PHE A 153 -7.20 -8.07 -4.86
N TYR A 154 -8.30 -7.41 -5.19
CA TYR A 154 -8.95 -7.51 -6.49
C TYR A 154 -9.20 -6.11 -7.03
N ILE A 155 -8.94 -5.89 -8.31
CA ILE A 155 -9.16 -4.61 -8.97
C ILE A 155 -10.31 -4.78 -9.94
N GLU A 156 -11.47 -4.24 -9.55
CA GLU A 156 -12.71 -4.34 -10.32
C GLU A 156 -12.88 -3.11 -11.21
N ARG A 157 -13.16 -3.36 -12.47
CA ARG A 157 -13.47 -2.32 -13.45
C ARG A 157 -14.93 -1.93 -13.47
N GLU A 158 -15.77 -2.81 -12.97
CA GLU A 158 -17.20 -2.63 -12.90
C GLU A 158 -17.73 -3.32 -11.63
N ILE A 159 -18.41 -2.56 -10.80
CA ILE A 159 -19.05 -3.06 -9.59
C ILE A 159 -20.54 -3.25 -9.88
N ASN A 160 -21.01 -4.48 -9.74
CA ASN A 160 -22.41 -4.89 -9.84
C ASN A 160 -22.67 -6.09 -8.91
N ASP A 161 -23.91 -6.53 -8.79
CA ASP A 161 -24.29 -7.61 -7.88
C ASP A 161 -23.56 -8.93 -8.17
N GLU A 162 -23.27 -9.23 -9.44
CA GLU A 162 -22.53 -10.43 -9.84
C GLU A 162 -21.06 -10.35 -9.40
N THR A 163 -20.40 -9.21 -9.62
CA THR A 163 -19.01 -9.02 -9.17
C THR A 163 -18.91 -9.04 -7.65
N LEU A 164 -19.93 -8.60 -6.93
CA LEU A 164 -19.93 -8.58 -5.46
C LEU A 164 -20.13 -9.96 -4.85
N ALA A 165 -21.00 -10.80 -5.44
CA ALA A 165 -21.35 -12.12 -4.90
C ALA A 165 -20.12 -13.05 -4.72
N LYS A 166 -19.07 -12.89 -5.54
CA LYS A 166 -17.86 -13.70 -5.42
C LYS A 166 -17.10 -13.46 -4.11
N TYR A 167 -17.25 -12.29 -3.49
CA TYR A 167 -16.54 -11.95 -2.25
C TYR A 167 -17.13 -12.60 -1.01
N ASP A 168 -18.37 -13.09 -1.04
CA ASP A 168 -18.99 -13.78 0.09
C ASP A 168 -18.15 -15.00 0.51
N ALA A 169 -17.65 -15.76 -0.45
CA ALA A 169 -16.79 -16.92 -0.20
C ALA A 169 -15.37 -16.55 0.30
N LEU A 170 -14.98 -15.27 0.19
CA LEU A 170 -13.68 -14.75 0.60
C LEU A 170 -13.74 -13.97 1.92
N GLY A 171 -14.83 -14.12 2.69
CA GLY A 171 -15.06 -13.42 3.94
C GLY A 171 -15.62 -12.00 3.77
N GLY A 172 -16.24 -11.71 2.63
CA GLY A 172 -16.83 -10.43 2.27
C GLY A 172 -15.81 -9.41 1.79
N ILE A 173 -16.26 -8.17 1.64
CA ILE A 173 -15.41 -7.02 1.32
C ILE A 173 -15.14 -6.26 2.61
N VAL A 174 -13.88 -6.18 3.01
CA VAL A 174 -13.47 -5.43 4.21
C VAL A 174 -13.21 -3.97 3.86
N ASN A 175 -12.51 -3.70 2.76
CA ASN A 175 -12.22 -2.34 2.31
C ASN A 175 -12.33 -2.22 0.80
N SER A 176 -12.69 -1.02 0.29
CA SER A 176 -12.66 -0.72 -1.14
C SER A 176 -12.21 0.72 -1.39
N PHE A 177 -11.42 0.96 -2.43
CA PHE A 177 -10.84 2.26 -2.78
C PHE A 177 -11.19 2.63 -4.22
N ASN A 178 -11.39 3.93 -4.48
CA ASN A 178 -11.94 4.42 -5.75
C ASN A 178 -11.04 5.44 -6.46
N PHE A 179 -9.89 5.79 -5.90
CA PHE A 179 -9.02 6.78 -6.54
C PHE A 179 -8.51 6.26 -7.88
N GLY A 180 -7.78 5.15 -7.87
CA GLY A 180 -7.29 4.47 -9.06
C GLY A 180 -6.28 5.25 -9.92
N PRO A 181 -5.94 4.68 -11.06
CA PRO A 181 -6.34 3.38 -11.59
C PRO A 181 -5.66 2.19 -10.90
N GLY A 182 -6.13 0.97 -11.22
CA GLY A 182 -5.29 -0.22 -11.12
C GLY A 182 -4.11 -0.09 -12.07
N ILE A 183 -2.89 -0.29 -11.58
CA ILE A 183 -1.67 -0.18 -12.39
C ILE A 183 -1.07 -1.54 -12.74
N ILE A 184 -1.26 -2.55 -11.88
CA ILE A 184 -0.99 -3.95 -12.19
C ILE A 184 -2.22 -4.74 -11.74
N ILE A 185 -2.77 -5.56 -12.62
CA ILE A 185 -3.96 -6.37 -12.37
C ILE A 185 -3.65 -7.80 -12.75
N ASP A 186 -3.63 -8.71 -11.78
CA ASP A 186 -3.32 -10.13 -11.98
C ASP A 186 -1.98 -10.39 -12.69
N GLY A 187 -0.97 -9.56 -12.38
CA GLY A 187 0.36 -9.60 -12.98
C GLY A 187 0.49 -8.85 -14.30
N GLU A 188 -0.61 -8.34 -14.84
CA GLU A 188 -0.63 -7.65 -16.14
C GLU A 188 -0.58 -6.12 -15.92
N LEU A 189 0.32 -5.46 -16.65
CA LEU A 189 0.44 -4.00 -16.62
C LEU A 189 -0.80 -3.34 -17.23
N CYS A 190 -1.42 -2.42 -16.52
CA CYS A 190 -2.53 -1.62 -17.02
C CYS A 190 -2.02 -0.32 -17.64
N ASP A 191 -2.33 -0.08 -18.92
CA ASP A 191 -1.93 1.11 -19.69
C ASP A 191 -3.05 2.14 -19.92
N ARG A 192 -4.25 1.91 -19.34
CA ARG A 192 -5.49 2.67 -19.66
C ARG A 192 -5.67 3.98 -18.90
N PHE A 193 -4.67 4.48 -18.17
CA PHE A 193 -4.83 5.67 -17.35
C PHE A 193 -4.92 6.99 -18.12
N LYS A 194 -4.45 7.04 -19.38
CA LYS A 194 -4.45 8.28 -20.18
C LYS A 194 -5.85 8.86 -20.47
N SER A 195 -6.87 8.01 -20.52
CA SER A 195 -8.23 8.42 -20.90
C SER A 195 -9.12 8.79 -19.70
N VAL A 196 -8.72 8.47 -18.47
CA VAL A 196 -9.59 8.54 -17.28
C VAL A 196 -9.05 9.50 -16.23
N TYR A 197 -7.75 9.78 -16.22
CA TYR A 197 -7.08 10.53 -15.15
C TYR A 197 -6.36 11.76 -15.71
N ASN A 198 -6.93 12.96 -15.45
CA ASN A 198 -6.48 14.22 -16.02
C ASN A 198 -5.06 14.66 -15.62
N MET A 199 -4.50 14.10 -14.55
CA MET A 199 -3.16 14.47 -14.04
C MET A 199 -2.13 13.33 -14.20
N ALA A 200 -2.39 12.37 -15.08
CA ALA A 200 -1.48 11.24 -15.29
C ALA A 200 -0.12 11.65 -15.87
N GLU A 201 -0.10 12.69 -16.71
CA GLU A 201 1.10 13.19 -17.39
C GLU A 201 1.90 14.19 -16.53
N ASP A 202 1.32 14.72 -15.46
CA ASP A 202 2.02 15.66 -14.58
C ASP A 202 3.04 14.94 -13.70
N LYS A 203 4.22 15.53 -13.52
CA LYS A 203 5.19 15.05 -12.54
C LYS A 203 4.73 15.45 -11.13
N ALA A 204 4.51 14.46 -10.28
CA ALA A 204 4.03 14.67 -8.91
C ALA A 204 4.53 13.55 -7.99
N ALA A 205 4.36 13.70 -6.68
CA ALA A 205 4.43 12.58 -5.76
C ALA A 205 3.33 11.56 -6.10
N ARG A 206 3.65 10.28 -6.03
CA ARG A 206 2.74 9.17 -6.31
C ARG A 206 2.70 8.24 -5.13
N ALA A 207 1.59 7.56 -4.96
CA ALA A 207 1.41 6.54 -3.93
C ALA A 207 0.64 5.36 -4.50
N CYS A 208 1.04 4.15 -4.14
CA CYS A 208 0.25 2.96 -4.42
C CYS A 208 0.40 1.92 -3.30
N ILE A 209 -0.61 1.06 -3.21
CA ILE A 209 -0.57 -0.13 -2.39
C ILE A 209 -0.61 -1.37 -3.30
N CYS A 210 0.22 -2.36 -2.97
CA CYS A 210 0.37 -3.56 -3.78
C CYS A 210 0.17 -4.81 -2.92
N GLN A 211 -0.27 -5.90 -3.54
CA GLN A 211 -0.16 -7.24 -3.01
C GLN A 211 0.85 -8.03 -3.85
N VAL A 212 1.80 -8.68 -3.19
CA VAL A 212 2.86 -9.42 -3.88
C VAL A 212 2.27 -10.64 -4.59
N GLU A 213 1.46 -11.44 -3.89
CA GLU A 213 0.79 -12.63 -4.46
C GLU A 213 -0.49 -12.91 -3.67
N ARG A 214 -1.60 -13.22 -4.35
CA ARG A 214 -2.83 -13.64 -3.68
C ARG A 214 -2.62 -14.92 -2.87
N GLY A 215 -3.32 -15.01 -1.74
CA GLY A 215 -3.16 -16.08 -0.77
C GLY A 215 -1.92 -15.93 0.12
N LYS A 216 -1.07 -14.93 -0.16
CA LYS A 216 -0.01 -14.52 0.74
C LYS A 216 -0.35 -13.16 1.34
N LEU A 217 -0.21 -13.06 2.65
CA LEU A 217 -0.45 -11.82 3.40
C LEU A 217 0.80 -10.93 3.34
N GLU A 218 1.28 -10.68 2.11
CA GLU A 218 2.47 -9.90 1.81
C GLU A 218 2.13 -8.73 0.88
N TYR A 219 2.46 -7.53 1.33
CA TYR A 219 2.08 -6.28 0.69
C TYR A 219 3.29 -5.36 0.50
N LEU A 220 3.13 -4.38 -0.38
CA LEU A 220 4.13 -3.35 -0.61
C LEU A 220 3.43 -1.98 -0.68
N CYS A 221 3.87 -1.05 0.16
CA CYS A 221 3.51 0.36 0.06
C CYS A 221 4.62 1.09 -0.68
N VAL A 222 4.29 1.85 -1.71
CA VAL A 222 5.26 2.58 -2.54
C VAL A 222 4.84 4.04 -2.64
N VAL A 223 5.73 4.95 -2.24
CA VAL A 223 5.47 6.39 -2.27
C VAL A 223 6.68 7.13 -2.86
N SER A 224 6.49 7.81 -4.00
CA SER A 224 7.53 8.67 -4.56
C SER A 224 7.48 10.07 -3.95
N GLU A 225 8.65 10.72 -3.88
CA GLU A 225 8.72 12.15 -3.61
C GLU A 225 8.08 12.97 -4.74
N GLY A 226 7.66 14.18 -4.41
CA GLY A 226 7.08 15.11 -5.37
C GLY A 226 8.09 16.08 -5.94
N THR A 227 7.58 17.02 -6.74
CA THR A 227 8.35 18.20 -7.17
C THR A 227 8.63 19.06 -5.94
N ASP A 228 9.89 19.27 -5.64
CA ASP A 228 10.32 20.44 -4.88
C ASP A 228 10.22 21.63 -5.84
N ASP A 229 9.46 22.67 -5.46
CA ASP A 229 9.19 23.87 -6.29
C ASP A 229 10.43 24.50 -6.96
N SER A 230 11.64 24.11 -6.55
CA SER A 230 12.90 24.65 -7.03
C SER A 230 13.74 23.71 -7.89
N LYS A 231 13.53 22.39 -7.93
CA LYS A 231 14.53 21.46 -8.49
C LYS A 231 14.01 20.43 -9.50
N GLY A 232 12.71 20.41 -9.77
CA GLY A 232 12.10 19.31 -10.52
C GLY A 232 12.21 18.01 -9.74
N GLY A 233 11.33 17.13 -9.97
CA GLY A 233 11.18 15.84 -9.28
C GLY A 233 9.78 15.34 -9.47
N GLY A 234 9.44 14.25 -8.79
CA GLY A 234 8.17 13.58 -9.01
C GLY A 234 8.19 12.73 -10.27
N LEU A 235 7.17 11.91 -10.40
CA LEU A 235 7.00 10.98 -11.50
C LEU A 235 5.64 11.21 -12.17
N THR A 236 5.58 11.07 -13.50
CA THR A 236 4.32 10.86 -14.18
C THR A 236 3.70 9.54 -13.72
N LEU A 237 2.41 9.35 -13.93
CA LEU A 237 1.79 8.08 -13.56
C LEU A 237 2.42 6.90 -14.34
N LYS A 238 2.81 7.14 -15.60
CA LYS A 238 3.49 6.12 -16.41
C LYS A 238 4.85 5.74 -15.85
N GLU A 239 5.72 6.72 -15.56
CA GLU A 239 7.04 6.46 -14.97
C GLU A 239 6.93 5.70 -13.64
N PHE A 240 5.96 6.07 -12.80
CA PHE A 240 5.68 5.40 -11.55
C PHE A 240 5.19 3.96 -11.78
N THR A 241 4.28 3.75 -12.73
CA THR A 241 3.75 2.44 -13.09
C THR A 241 4.83 1.52 -13.65
N ASP A 242 5.68 2.04 -14.55
CA ASP A 242 6.80 1.27 -15.12
C ASP A 242 7.77 0.81 -14.02
N TYR A 243 8.03 1.67 -13.04
CA TYR A 243 8.84 1.30 -11.89
C TYR A 243 8.16 0.22 -11.02
N VAL A 244 6.90 0.41 -10.64
CA VAL A 244 6.15 -0.56 -9.82
C VAL A 244 6.09 -1.93 -10.51
N ALA A 245 6.01 -1.98 -11.84
CA ALA A 245 6.04 -3.23 -12.60
C ALA A 245 7.34 -4.03 -12.42
N THR A 246 8.45 -3.38 -12.05
CA THR A 246 9.73 -4.06 -11.78
C THR A 246 9.78 -4.73 -10.40
N LEU A 247 8.81 -4.45 -9.52
CA LEU A 247 8.81 -4.92 -8.13
C LEU A 247 8.26 -6.33 -7.95
N GLY A 248 7.74 -6.96 -9.02
CA GLY A 248 7.26 -8.35 -8.99
C GLY A 248 5.98 -8.55 -8.18
N VAL A 249 5.08 -7.56 -8.16
CA VAL A 249 3.79 -7.64 -7.47
C VAL A 249 2.68 -8.11 -8.40
N GLN A 250 1.71 -8.86 -7.87
CA GLN A 250 0.58 -9.36 -8.65
C GLN A 250 -0.51 -8.31 -8.85
N ASN A 251 -0.78 -7.49 -7.82
CA ASN A 251 -1.76 -6.42 -7.89
C ASN A 251 -1.17 -5.12 -7.34
N ALA A 252 -1.38 -4.01 -8.03
CA ALA A 252 -0.98 -2.69 -7.58
C ALA A 252 -2.07 -1.66 -7.93
N TYR A 253 -2.42 -0.83 -6.96
CA TYR A 253 -3.48 0.16 -7.08
C TYR A 253 -2.99 1.55 -6.69
N ASN A 254 -3.16 2.52 -7.59
CA ASN A 254 -2.77 3.90 -7.38
C ASN A 254 -3.70 4.59 -6.38
N LEU A 255 -3.12 5.31 -5.44
CA LEU A 255 -3.80 6.11 -4.43
C LEU A 255 -3.63 7.61 -4.71
N ASP A 256 -4.26 8.48 -3.90
CA ASP A 256 -4.13 9.93 -4.05
C ASP A 256 -2.65 10.37 -3.97
N GLY A 257 -2.28 11.21 -4.91
CA GLY A 257 -0.90 11.66 -5.12
C GLY A 257 -0.64 13.09 -4.64
N GLY A 258 0.47 13.66 -5.09
CA GLY A 258 0.86 15.03 -4.77
C GLY A 258 1.01 15.28 -3.27
N ASN A 259 0.38 16.33 -2.76
CA ASN A 259 0.44 16.68 -1.34
C ASN A 259 -0.25 15.67 -0.40
N SER A 260 -1.04 14.74 -0.97
CA SER A 260 -1.71 13.69 -0.20
C SER A 260 -0.83 12.47 0.03
N SER A 261 0.22 12.27 -0.78
CA SER A 261 1.13 11.13 -0.64
C SER A 261 1.80 11.10 0.73
N ALA A 262 1.57 10.05 1.49
CA ALA A 262 2.08 9.90 2.84
C ALA A 262 2.43 8.44 3.14
N LEU A 263 3.64 8.20 3.61
CA LEU A 263 4.08 6.93 4.20
C LEU A 263 4.50 7.22 5.64
N ILE A 264 3.82 6.59 6.59
CA ILE A 264 4.01 6.81 8.02
C ILE A 264 4.54 5.52 8.63
N TYR A 265 5.62 5.60 9.36
CA TYR A 265 6.24 4.49 10.08
C TYR A 265 6.43 4.89 11.54
N LEU A 266 5.93 4.07 12.46
CA LEU A 266 5.99 4.30 13.92
C LEU A 266 5.52 5.72 14.33
N GLY A 267 4.43 6.18 13.68
CA GLY A 267 3.85 7.49 13.95
C GLY A 267 4.54 8.68 13.26
N GLU A 268 5.64 8.47 12.54
CA GLU A 268 6.41 9.49 11.85
C GLU A 268 6.22 9.40 10.33
N LYS A 269 6.04 10.54 9.64
CA LYS A 269 6.02 10.58 8.18
C LYS A 269 7.45 10.47 7.63
N ILE A 270 7.72 9.46 6.80
CA ILE A 270 9.06 9.18 6.28
C ILE A 270 9.33 9.79 4.91
N ASN A 271 8.31 10.02 4.07
CA ASN A 271 8.46 10.71 2.79
C ASN A 271 8.25 12.22 2.92
N ALA A 272 8.75 12.99 1.97
CA ALA A 272 8.59 14.45 1.86
C ALA A 272 8.95 15.22 3.14
N LYS A 273 10.00 14.78 3.85
CA LYS A 273 10.47 15.43 5.09
C LYS A 273 10.84 16.91 4.89
N ALA A 274 11.26 17.29 3.66
CA ALA A 274 11.60 18.66 3.33
C ALA A 274 10.39 19.54 2.93
N ASN A 275 9.21 18.94 2.69
CA ASN A 275 7.99 19.67 2.34
C ASN A 275 7.07 19.78 3.56
N PRO A 276 7.00 20.94 4.23
CA PRO A 276 6.12 21.11 5.39
C PRO A 276 4.62 21.19 5.02
N ARG A 277 4.27 21.21 3.72
CA ARG A 277 2.88 21.29 3.25
C ARG A 277 2.23 19.91 3.25
N HIS A 278 2.07 19.33 4.42
CA HIS A 278 1.26 18.11 4.56
C HIS A 278 -0.22 18.48 4.44
N ARG A 279 -0.89 17.89 3.46
CA ARG A 279 -2.33 18.00 3.38
C ARG A 279 -2.95 17.10 4.44
N PRO A 280 -3.85 17.60 5.29
CA PRO A 280 -4.70 16.74 6.11
C PRO A 280 -5.58 15.86 5.21
N LEU A 281 -5.78 14.61 5.60
CA LEU A 281 -6.52 13.61 4.83
C LEU A 281 -7.73 13.09 5.59
N SER A 282 -8.68 12.52 4.87
CA SER A 282 -9.89 11.93 5.43
C SER A 282 -9.67 10.53 5.99
N ASP A 283 -8.72 9.75 5.45
CA ASP A 283 -8.41 8.40 5.91
C ASP A 283 -6.99 7.94 5.58
N ILE A 284 -6.63 6.82 6.19
CA ILE A 284 -5.41 6.07 5.92
C ILE A 284 -5.72 4.58 5.74
N ILE A 285 -4.84 3.88 5.03
CA ILE A 285 -4.67 2.43 5.08
C ILE A 285 -3.52 2.16 6.04
N TYR A 286 -3.65 1.17 6.92
CA TYR A 286 -2.59 0.88 7.87
C TYR A 286 -2.44 -0.59 8.21
N PHE A 287 -1.27 -0.93 8.70
CA PHE A 287 -0.93 -2.24 9.23
C PHE A 287 -0.66 -2.12 10.72
N ALA A 288 -1.27 -3.00 11.47
CA ALA A 288 -1.22 -3.00 12.94
C ALA A 288 -0.62 -4.30 13.46
N SER A 289 0.05 -4.20 14.62
CA SER A 289 0.38 -5.38 15.41
C SER A 289 -0.90 -6.06 15.91
N ALA A 290 -0.84 -7.37 16.03
CA ALA A 290 -1.89 -8.22 16.59
C ALA A 290 -1.34 -9.12 17.72
N VAL A 291 -0.27 -8.68 18.37
CA VAL A 291 0.30 -9.30 19.57
C VAL A 291 -0.34 -8.65 20.80
N GLU A 292 -0.82 -9.45 21.74
CA GLU A 292 -1.29 -8.92 23.03
C GLU A 292 -0.12 -8.26 23.76
N ALA A 293 -0.35 -7.04 24.28
CA ALA A 293 0.63 -6.41 25.17
C ALA A 293 0.70 -7.21 26.47
N GLU A 294 1.92 -7.62 26.86
CA GLU A 294 2.18 -8.24 28.17
C GLU A 294 1.88 -7.30 29.35
#